data_46d797bc96f8cd0bd3ea73283492c5c1
#
_entry.id   46d797bc96f8cd0bd3ea73283492c5c1
#
_cell.length_a   1.000
_cell.length_b   1.000
_cell.length_c   1.000
_cell.angle_alpha   90.00
_cell.angle_beta   90.00
_cell.angle_gamma   90.00
#
_symmetry.space_group_name_H-M   'P 1'
#
loop_
_entity.id
_entity.type
_entity.pdbx_description
1 polymer ?
#
loop_
_entity_poly.entity_id
_entity_poly.type
_entity_poly.pdbx_seq_one_letter_code
_entity_poly.pdbx_strand_id
1 'polypeptide(L)' 'MKIKYFSDTDTALLEFSGRHVAETKEINENIYVDQDASGNLVAMTIEHARQQASLPYLSYEQIEEMPDKPSQRTAGSRR' A
#
# COMPACT_ATOMS: atom_id res chain seq x y z
N MET A 1 6.84 -1.56 8.08
CA MET A 1 5.55 -1.15 7.52
C MET A 1 4.54 -0.99 8.63
N LYS A 2 3.76 0.05 8.60
CA LYS A 2 2.80 0.32 9.65
C LYS A 2 1.51 0.82 9.02
N ILE A 3 0.38 0.36 9.53
CA ILE A 3 -0.92 0.80 9.02
C ILE A 3 -1.69 1.42 10.16
N LYS A 4 -2.16 2.64 9.95
CA LYS A 4 -2.98 3.36 10.92
C LYS A 4 -4.33 3.63 10.29
N TYR A 5 -5.37 3.38 11.04
CA TYR A 5 -6.72 3.68 10.56
C TYR A 5 -7.38 4.63 11.55
N PHE A 6 -7.81 5.78 11.05
CA PHE A 6 -8.45 6.80 11.84
C PHE A 6 -9.95 6.70 11.61
N SER A 7 -10.64 6.11 12.57
CA SER A 7 -12.06 5.78 12.38
C SER A 7 -12.95 7.01 12.34
N ASP A 8 -12.55 8.10 12.99
CA ASP A 8 -13.37 9.29 13.01
C ASP A 8 -13.41 9.99 11.65
N THR A 9 -12.37 9.87 10.85
CA THR A 9 -12.31 10.48 9.53
C THR A 9 -12.39 9.43 8.43
N ASP A 10 -12.38 8.15 8.77
CA ASP A 10 -12.37 7.05 7.81
C ASP A 10 -11.16 7.17 6.87
N THR A 11 -10.00 7.44 7.46
CA THR A 11 -8.76 7.60 6.72
C THR A 11 -7.78 6.52 7.11
N ALA A 12 -7.17 5.89 6.13
CA ALA A 12 -6.11 4.91 6.37
C ALA A 12 -4.79 5.48 5.92
N LEU A 13 -3.76 5.29 6.73
CA LEU A 13 -2.41 5.70 6.39
C LEU A 13 -1.53 4.47 6.43
N LEU A 14 -0.94 4.13 5.28
CA LEU A 14 -0.05 2.99 5.17
C LEU A 14 1.36 3.54 5.06
N GLU A 15 2.19 3.27 6.07
CA GLU A 15 3.57 3.75 6.08
C GLU A 15 4.46 2.59 5.66
N PHE A 16 5.03 2.68 4.48
CA PHE A 16 5.83 1.59 3.93
C PHE A 16 7.30 1.69 4.31
N SER A 17 7.79 2.90 4.55
CA SER A 17 9.17 3.09 4.94
C SER A 17 9.29 4.37 5.74
N GLY A 18 10.46 4.59 6.33
CA GLY A 18 10.71 5.84 7.06
C GLY A 18 11.46 6.87 6.24
N ARG A 19 11.50 6.68 4.91
CA ARG A 19 12.24 7.60 4.07
C ARG A 19 11.59 8.96 4.03
N HIS A 20 12.39 9.94 3.66
CA HIS A 20 11.91 11.31 3.58
C HIS A 20 11.03 11.50 2.34
N VAL A 21 9.89 12.11 2.50
CA VAL A 21 8.96 12.33 1.40
C VAL A 21 9.47 13.49 0.55
N ALA A 22 9.66 13.25 -0.73
CA ALA A 22 10.04 14.27 -1.68
C ALA A 22 8.89 14.73 -2.54
N GLU A 23 7.92 13.86 -2.77
CA GLU A 23 6.82 14.18 -3.66
C GLU A 23 5.58 13.41 -3.26
N THR A 24 4.42 14.06 -3.35
CA THR A 24 3.13 13.39 -3.13
C THR A 24 2.36 13.46 -4.43
N LYS A 25 1.88 12.32 -4.88
CA LYS A 25 1.08 12.23 -6.09
C LYS A 25 -0.34 11.86 -5.75
N GLU A 26 -1.27 12.54 -6.36
CA GLU A 26 -2.67 12.22 -6.20
C GLU A 26 -3.05 11.19 -7.26
N ILE A 27 -3.46 10.02 -6.81
CA ILE A 27 -3.93 8.97 -7.73
C ILE A 27 -5.37 9.29 -8.13
N ASN A 28 -6.19 9.64 -7.13
CA ASN A 28 -7.53 10.14 -7.37
C ASN A 28 -7.92 10.93 -6.12
N GLU A 29 -9.14 11.40 -6.05
CA GLU A 29 -9.55 12.27 -4.95
C GLU A 29 -9.46 11.60 -3.58
N ASN A 30 -9.38 10.28 -3.53
CA ASN A 30 -9.31 9.56 -2.26
C ASN A 30 -7.96 8.96 -1.97
N ILE A 31 -7.03 8.92 -2.92
CA ILE A 31 -5.78 8.18 -2.75
C ILE A 31 -4.59 9.05 -3.12
N TYR A 32 -3.65 9.16 -2.18
CA TYR A 32 -2.44 9.93 -2.35
C TYR A 32 -1.25 9.04 -2.02
N VAL A 33 -0.18 9.14 -2.82
CA VAL A 33 1.01 8.31 -2.66
C VAL A 33 2.20 9.22 -2.44
N ASP A 34 2.93 8.99 -1.35
CA ASP A 34 4.16 9.73 -1.05
C ASP A 34 5.36 8.92 -1.51
N GLN A 35 6.28 9.59 -2.19
CA GLN A 35 7.47 8.97 -2.72
C GLN A 35 8.71 9.73 -2.26
N ASP A 36 9.84 9.02 -2.19
CA ASP A 36 11.10 9.67 -1.88
C ASP A 36 11.71 10.25 -3.16
N ALA A 37 12.90 10.81 -3.05
CA ALA A 37 13.53 11.48 -4.19
C ALA A 37 13.85 10.52 -5.34
N SER A 38 13.98 9.24 -5.03
CA SER A 38 14.26 8.22 -6.05
C SER A 38 13.00 7.58 -6.61
N GLY A 39 11.84 8.02 -6.16
CA GLY A 39 10.59 7.46 -6.63
C GLY A 39 10.12 6.24 -5.86
N ASN A 40 10.80 5.91 -4.77
CA ASN A 40 10.39 4.76 -3.96
C ASN A 40 9.21 5.12 -3.08
N LEU A 41 8.41 4.12 -2.78
CA LEU A 41 7.22 4.32 -2.00
C LEU A 41 7.53 4.61 -0.55
N VAL A 42 6.93 5.64 0.00
CA VAL A 42 7.10 5.98 1.41
C VAL A 42 5.81 5.71 2.16
N ALA A 43 4.70 6.24 1.68
CA ALA A 43 3.41 6.09 2.36
C ALA A 43 2.26 6.24 1.38
N MET A 44 1.09 5.79 1.80
CA MET A 44 -0.13 5.97 1.01
C MET A 44 -1.23 6.40 1.97
N THR A 45 -1.98 7.42 1.57
CA THR A 45 -3.14 7.88 2.33
C THR A 45 -4.39 7.53 1.54
N ILE A 46 -5.36 6.91 2.20
CA ILE A 46 -6.63 6.53 1.58
C ILE A 46 -7.74 7.19 2.37
N GLU A 47 -8.48 8.07 1.73
CA GLU A 47 -9.64 8.71 2.33
C GLU A 47 -10.89 7.94 1.96
N HIS A 48 -11.89 7.95 2.81
CA HIS A 48 -13.10 7.14 2.65
C HIS A 48 -12.69 5.68 2.57
N ALA A 49 -11.83 5.27 3.48
CA ALA A 49 -11.11 4.00 3.36
C ALA A 49 -12.03 2.80 3.34
N ARG A 50 -13.16 2.84 4.05
CA ARG A 50 -14.08 1.71 4.05
C ARG A 50 -14.73 1.51 2.70
N GLN A 51 -14.85 2.58 1.90
CA GLN A 51 -15.41 2.46 0.56
C GLN A 51 -14.36 1.97 -0.43
N GLN A 52 -13.09 2.25 -0.13
CA GLN A 52 -12.01 1.88 -1.06
C GLN A 52 -11.47 0.49 -0.78
N ALA A 53 -11.57 0.02 0.45
CA ALA A 53 -10.96 -1.23 0.85
C ALA A 53 -11.77 -1.87 1.97
N SER A 54 -11.39 -3.05 2.38
CA SER A 54 -12.12 -3.79 3.42
C SER A 54 -11.62 -3.47 4.82
N LEU A 55 -11.17 -2.27 5.04
CA LEU A 55 -10.69 -1.89 6.36
C LEU A 55 -11.83 -1.83 7.36
N PRO A 56 -11.57 -2.13 8.62
CA PRO A 56 -10.23 -2.32 9.17
C PRO A 56 -9.68 -3.74 9.07
N TYR A 57 -10.26 -4.56 8.24
CA TYR A 57 -9.83 -5.95 8.13
C TYR A 57 -8.57 -6.02 7.30
N LEU A 58 -7.54 -6.66 7.84
CA LEU A 58 -6.25 -6.73 7.21
C LEU A 58 -5.66 -8.11 7.41
N SER A 59 -5.07 -8.65 6.36
CA SER A 59 -4.28 -9.87 6.53
C SER A 59 -2.97 -9.68 5.78
N TYR A 60 -1.95 -10.35 6.28
CA TYR A 60 -0.64 -10.34 5.66
C TYR A 60 -0.18 -11.78 5.54
N GLU A 61 0.28 -12.13 4.37
CA GLU A 61 0.70 -13.49 4.13
C GLU A 61 1.92 -13.46 3.24
N GLN A 62 2.98 -14.12 3.66
CA GLN A 62 4.16 -14.25 2.84
C GLN A 62 4.14 -15.64 2.23
N ILE A 63 4.12 -15.72 0.92
CA ILE A 63 4.07 -17.00 0.24
C ILE A 63 5.44 -17.27 -0.33
N GLU A 64 6.03 -18.42 0.04
CA GLU A 64 7.34 -18.78 -0.43
C GLU A 64 7.23 -19.91 -1.41
N GLU A 65 7.95 -19.80 -2.51
CA GLU A 65 7.93 -20.81 -3.54
C GLU A 65 9.18 -21.62 -3.48
N MET A 66 9.08 -22.89 -3.90
CA MET A 66 10.23 -23.74 -3.94
C MET A 66 11.22 -23.19 -4.95
N PRO A 67 12.50 -23.21 -4.63
CA PRO A 67 13.49 -22.62 -5.54
C PRO A 67 13.52 -23.25 -6.91
N ASP A 68 13.24 -24.55 -7.02
CA ASP A 68 13.29 -25.21 -8.31
C ASP A 68 11.97 -25.11 -9.03
N LYS A 69 10.97 -24.43 -8.51
CA LYS A 69 9.72 -24.36 -9.18
C LYS A 69 9.73 -23.19 -10.09
N PRO A 70 9.39 -23.34 -11.32
CA PRO A 70 9.38 -22.21 -12.23
C PRO A 70 8.37 -21.20 -11.78
N SER A 71 8.73 -19.99 -11.96
CA SER A 71 7.85 -18.96 -11.57
C SER A 71 6.73 -18.86 -12.52
N GLN A 72 5.59 -18.89 -12.06
CA GLN A 72 4.62 -18.82 -12.92
C GLN A 72 3.96 -17.66 -12.74
N ARG A 73 4.32 -16.87 -12.17
CA ARG A 73 3.71 -15.82 -11.96
C ARG A 73 3.63 -15.11 -13.00
N THR A 74 3.20 -15.19 -13.62
CA THR A 74 3.08 -14.68 -14.63
C THR A 74 2.56 -13.50 -14.44
N ALA A 75 2.87 -13.01 -14.47
CA ALA A 75 2.64 -12.07 -14.34
C ALA A 75 1.64 -11.60 -13.96
N GLY A 76 1.42 -11.39 -13.67
CA GLY A 76 0.72 -11.07 -13.16
C GLY A 76 -0.21 -11.38 -12.93
N SER A 77 -0.64 -11.49 -13.04
CA SER A 77 -1.44 -11.87 -12.81
C SER A 77 -1.82 -11.92 -11.70
N ARG A 78 -2.22 -11.70 -11.27
CA ARG A 78 -2.61 -11.78 -10.29
C ARG A 78 -2.76 -11.03 -9.61
N ARG A 79 -2.99 -10.57 -9.60
CA ARG A 79 -3.01 -10.10 -8.93
C ARG A 79 -3.23 -9.58 -8.60
#